data_23f2592a66d6e7db1b68fe6f79c50a5c
#
_entry.id   23f2592a66d6e7db1b68fe6f79c50a5c
#
_cell.length_a   1.000
_cell.length_b   1.000
_cell.length_c   1.000
_cell.angle_alpha   90.00
_cell.angle_beta   90.00
_cell.angle_gamma   90.00
#
_symmetry.space_group_name_H-M   'P 1'
#
loop_
_entity.id
_entity.type
_entity.pdbx_description
1 polymer ?
#
loop_
_entity_poly.entity_id
_entity_poly.type
_entity_poly.pdbx_seq_one_letter_code
_entity_poly.pdbx_strand_id
1 'polypeptide(L)'
;YEIRLSLVGSEMCIRDSHADYLSTQEGQKLPVPHCLEGTDGWQIDAALAVEDAPVFDKPGFGSPALIEYLRSLPALEGVEFIGLCTDICVITNAMMTKGALPEVPLSVRADCCAGVTAQSHETALQAMRMCQISIV
;
A
#
# COMPACT_ATOMS: atom_id res chain seq x y z
N TYR A 1 -7.59 -2.31 -4.57
CA TYR A 1 -6.17 -2.61 -4.31
C TYR A 1 -5.91 -2.50 -2.80
N GLU A 2 -5.54 -3.60 -2.20
CA GLU A 2 -5.28 -3.69 -0.77
C GLU A 2 -3.79 -3.81 -0.53
N ILE A 3 -3.26 -3.02 0.39
CA ILE A 3 -1.91 -3.16 0.89
C ILE A 3 -2.03 -3.56 2.35
N ARG A 4 -1.47 -4.70 2.69
CA ARG A 4 -1.26 -5.09 4.07
C ARG A 4 0.14 -4.68 4.48
N LEU A 5 0.24 -3.98 5.58
CA LEU A 5 1.49 -3.64 6.22
C LEU A 5 1.60 -4.48 7.47
N SER A 6 2.65 -5.27 7.56
CA SER A 6 3.00 -5.96 8.80
C SER A 6 4.11 -5.19 9.48
N LEU A 7 3.82 -4.67 10.65
CA LEU A 7 4.84 -4.30 11.62
C LEU A 7 5.20 -5.54 12.42
N VAL A 8 6.41 -5.65 12.90
CA VAL A 8 6.77 -6.73 13.83
C VAL A 8 5.87 -6.61 15.07
N GLY A 9 4.83 -7.45 15.12
CA GLY A 9 3.85 -7.51 16.21
C GLY A 9 2.54 -6.73 16.01
N SER A 10 2.34 -6.00 14.91
CA SER A 10 1.05 -5.39 14.57
C SER A 10 0.83 -5.29 13.07
N GLU A 11 -0.42 -5.33 12.67
CA GLU A 11 -0.84 -5.23 11.27
C GLU A 11 -1.67 -3.98 11.05
N MET A 12 -1.62 -3.44 9.85
CA MET A 12 -2.49 -2.36 9.39
C MET A 12 -2.83 -2.54 7.93
N CYS A 13 -3.96 -2.02 7.51
CA CYS A 13 -4.42 -2.10 6.14
C CYS A 13 -4.56 -0.72 5.54
N ILE A 14 -4.24 -0.62 4.24
CA ILE A 14 -4.54 0.54 3.42
C ILE A 14 -5.42 0.04 2.28
N ARG A 15 -6.52 0.74 2.02
CA ARG A 15 -7.39 0.41 0.90
C ARG A 15 -7.75 1.64 0.09
N ASP A 16 -7.96 1.43 -1.21
CA ASP A 16 -8.52 2.46 -2.07
C ASP A 16 -9.96 2.75 -1.67
N SER A 17 -10.33 4.01 -1.66
CA SER A 17 -11.67 4.47 -1.32
C SER A 17 -12.06 5.67 -2.18
N HIS A 18 -13.05 5.48 -3.05
CA HIS A 18 -13.49 6.48 -4.01
C HIS A 18 -14.97 6.78 -3.83
N ALA A 19 -15.31 8.04 -3.55
CA ALA A 19 -16.70 8.51 -3.54
C ALA A 19 -17.21 8.76 -4.97
N ASP A 20 -16.41 9.41 -5.80
CA ASP A 20 -16.71 9.71 -7.21
C ASP A 20 -15.44 9.48 -8.06
N TYR A 21 -15.20 8.22 -8.40
CA TYR A 21 -13.97 7.79 -9.10
C TYR A 21 -13.81 8.46 -10.46
N LEU A 22 -14.88 8.54 -11.26
CA LEU A 22 -14.79 9.04 -12.63
C LEU A 22 -14.46 10.54 -12.72
N SER A 23 -14.70 11.31 -11.67
CA SER A 23 -14.32 12.73 -11.62
C SER A 23 -12.85 12.94 -11.25
N THR A 24 -12.17 11.91 -10.77
CA THR A 24 -10.75 11.98 -10.37
C THR A 24 -9.82 11.93 -11.58
N GLN A 25 -8.59 12.41 -11.41
CA GLN A 25 -7.55 12.29 -12.44
C GLN A 25 -7.27 10.82 -12.80
N GLU A 26 -7.30 9.93 -11.81
CA GLU A 26 -7.15 8.49 -12.02
C GLU A 26 -8.29 7.95 -12.88
N GLY A 27 -9.54 8.29 -12.55
CA GLY A 27 -10.72 7.85 -13.31
C GLY A 27 -10.76 8.38 -14.73
N GLN A 28 -10.20 9.56 -14.98
CA GLN A 28 -10.06 10.11 -16.34
C GLN A 28 -9.04 9.35 -17.18
N LYS A 29 -7.97 8.84 -16.56
CA LYS A 29 -6.92 8.06 -17.25
C LYS A 29 -7.27 6.59 -17.40
N LEU A 30 -7.97 6.03 -16.44
CA LEU A 30 -8.45 4.65 -16.42
C LEU A 30 -9.94 4.65 -16.07
N PRO A 31 -10.85 4.80 -17.05
CA PRO A 31 -12.29 4.94 -16.78
C PRO A 31 -12.94 3.58 -16.42
N VAL A 32 -12.38 2.89 -15.45
CA VAL A 32 -12.89 1.63 -14.89
C VAL A 32 -13.15 1.83 -13.40
N PRO A 33 -14.39 2.16 -12.99
CA PRO A 33 -14.71 2.37 -11.60
C PRO A 33 -14.39 1.13 -10.76
N HIS A 34 -13.69 1.34 -9.64
CA HIS A 34 -13.33 0.31 -8.68
C HIS A 34 -13.19 0.90 -7.29
N CYS A 35 -13.21 0.07 -6.28
CA CYS A 35 -13.08 0.46 -4.87
C CYS A 35 -14.01 1.62 -4.49
N LEU A 36 -15.25 1.57 -4.99
CA LEU A 36 -16.26 2.58 -4.67
C LEU A 36 -16.75 2.38 -3.24
N GLU A 37 -16.66 3.44 -2.45
CA GLU A 37 -17.01 3.45 -1.04
C GLU A 37 -18.43 2.88 -0.81
N GLY A 38 -18.55 1.97 0.16
CA GLY A 38 -19.82 1.33 0.52
C GLY A 38 -20.23 0.15 -0.36
N THR A 39 -19.45 -0.23 -1.37
CA THR A 39 -19.71 -1.43 -2.20
C THR A 39 -18.95 -2.65 -1.70
N ASP A 40 -19.36 -3.84 -2.14
CA ASP A 40 -18.64 -5.08 -1.79
C ASP A 40 -17.19 -5.06 -2.29
N GLY A 41 -16.93 -4.49 -3.47
CA GLY A 41 -15.59 -4.36 -4.03
C GLY A 41 -14.67 -3.37 -3.30
N TRP A 42 -15.21 -2.61 -2.35
CA TRP A 42 -14.44 -1.73 -1.46
C TRP A 42 -14.03 -2.45 -0.18
N GLN A 43 -14.70 -3.51 0.21
CA GLN A 43 -14.41 -4.24 1.44
C GLN A 43 -13.06 -4.97 1.35
N ILE A 44 -12.36 -5.02 2.47
CA ILE A 44 -11.17 -5.86 2.61
C ILE A 44 -11.59 -7.32 2.60
N ASP A 45 -10.87 -8.16 1.86
CA ASP A 45 -11.18 -9.58 1.77
C ASP A 45 -11.13 -10.21 3.17
N ALA A 46 -12.23 -10.89 3.54
CA ALA A 46 -12.37 -11.53 4.85
C ALA A 46 -11.27 -12.60 5.13
N ALA A 47 -10.67 -13.17 4.09
CA ALA A 47 -9.55 -14.11 4.23
C ALA A 47 -8.29 -13.46 4.85
N LEU A 48 -8.17 -12.13 4.83
CA LEU A 48 -7.04 -11.41 5.42
C LEU A 48 -7.11 -11.29 6.94
N ALA A 49 -8.26 -11.56 7.56
CA ALA A 49 -8.47 -11.60 9.01
C ALA A 49 -7.89 -10.37 9.76
N VAL A 50 -8.23 -9.17 9.27
CA VAL A 50 -7.67 -7.89 9.78
C VAL A 50 -8.64 -7.13 10.70
N GLU A 51 -9.52 -7.82 11.39
CA GLU A 51 -10.65 -7.24 12.14
C GLU A 51 -10.22 -6.20 13.18
N ASP A 52 -9.07 -6.40 13.80
CA ASP A 52 -8.53 -5.50 14.83
C ASP A 52 -7.44 -4.54 14.30
N ALA A 53 -7.13 -4.59 13.01
CA ALA A 53 -6.10 -3.75 12.43
C ALA A 53 -6.62 -2.34 12.09
N PRO A 54 -5.83 -1.27 12.32
CA PRO A 54 -6.19 0.04 11.79
C PRO A 54 -6.29 0.00 10.26
N VAL A 55 -7.34 0.60 9.73
CA VAL A 55 -7.56 0.69 8.28
C VAL A 55 -7.46 2.15 7.85
N PHE A 56 -6.64 2.40 6.84
CA PHE A 56 -6.47 3.73 6.25
C PHE A 56 -7.08 3.75 4.85
N ASP A 57 -8.16 4.48 4.70
CA ASP A 57 -8.76 4.75 3.41
C ASP A 57 -7.95 5.82 2.66
N LYS A 58 -7.69 5.59 1.39
CA LYS A 58 -6.92 6.50 0.55
C LYS A 58 -7.63 6.80 -0.78
N PRO A 59 -7.73 8.06 -1.18
CA PRO A 59 -8.36 8.44 -2.44
C PRO A 59 -7.42 8.34 -3.65
N GLY A 60 -6.19 7.95 -3.46
CA GLY A 60 -5.15 7.82 -4.48
C GLY A 60 -4.19 6.68 -4.15
N PHE A 61 -3.04 6.64 -4.83
CA PHE A 61 -2.11 5.50 -4.70
C PHE A 61 -1.40 5.45 -3.35
N GLY A 62 -1.06 6.60 -2.77
CA GLY A 62 -0.38 6.70 -1.50
C GLY A 62 -1.30 7.20 -0.37
N SER A 63 -0.94 6.86 0.87
CA SER A 63 -1.67 7.24 2.08
C SER A 63 -0.84 8.16 2.98
N PRO A 64 -1.07 9.48 2.95
CA PRO A 64 -0.46 10.38 3.95
C PRO A 64 -0.82 10.02 5.39
N ALA A 65 -2.05 9.56 5.62
CA ALA A 65 -2.51 9.16 6.94
C ALA A 65 -1.68 7.98 7.51
N LEU A 66 -1.27 7.03 6.65
CA LEU A 66 -0.35 5.98 7.05
C LEU A 66 0.99 6.56 7.53
N ILE A 67 1.54 7.51 6.81
CA ILE A 67 2.83 8.12 7.16
C ILE A 67 2.75 8.81 8.53
N GLU A 68 1.70 9.57 8.79
CA GLU A 68 1.48 10.21 10.09
C GLU A 68 1.32 9.17 11.22
N TYR A 69 0.62 8.10 10.96
CA TYR A 69 0.49 6.99 11.91
C TYR A 69 1.86 6.36 12.23
N LEU A 70 2.65 6.00 11.21
CA LEU A 70 3.97 5.42 11.39
C LEU A 70 4.90 6.34 12.20
N ARG A 71 4.84 7.65 11.96
CA ARG A 71 5.60 8.65 12.72
C ARG A 71 5.20 8.71 14.19
N SER A 72 3.95 8.40 14.50
CA SER A 72 3.44 8.44 15.87
C SER A 72 3.87 7.26 16.73
N LEU A 73 4.38 6.20 16.11
CA LEU A 73 4.79 4.99 16.82
C LEU A 73 6.13 5.19 17.53
N PRO A 74 6.21 4.98 18.86
CA PRO A 74 7.38 5.36 19.64
C PRO A 74 8.62 4.47 19.42
N ALA A 75 8.44 3.26 18.87
CA ALA A 75 9.50 2.27 18.72
C ALA A 75 9.32 1.46 17.42
N LEU A 76 9.30 2.16 16.28
CA LEU A 76 9.15 1.52 14.97
C LEU A 76 10.47 0.87 14.55
N GLU A 77 10.53 -0.46 14.63
CA GLU A 77 11.73 -1.24 14.28
C GLU A 77 11.88 -1.53 12.79
N GLY A 78 10.77 -1.54 12.05
CA GLY A 78 10.74 -1.78 10.60
C GLY A 78 9.32 -1.84 10.06
N VAL A 79 9.20 -1.77 8.73
CA VAL A 79 7.91 -1.90 8.03
C VAL A 79 8.07 -2.87 6.87
N GLU A 80 7.21 -3.87 6.80
CA GLU A 80 7.11 -4.79 5.66
C GLU A 80 5.83 -4.51 4.88
N PHE A 81 5.95 -4.38 3.57
CA PHE A 81 4.83 -4.16 2.65
C PHE A 81 4.46 -5.43 1.90
N ILE A 82 3.18 -5.71 1.82
CA ILE A 82 2.60 -6.76 0.98
C ILE A 82 1.33 -6.23 0.32
N GLY A 83 0.90 -6.83 -0.77
CA GLY A 83 -0.40 -6.54 -1.40
C GLY A 83 -0.33 -6.14 -2.86
N LEU A 84 -1.32 -5.38 -3.32
CA LEU A 84 -1.57 -5.04 -4.72
C LEU A 84 -1.77 -3.52 -4.91
N CYS A 85 -1.35 -2.98 -6.01
CA CYS A 85 -0.40 -3.56 -6.98
C CYS A 85 1.02 -3.16 -6.63
N THR A 86 1.98 -4.06 -6.82
CA THR A 86 3.40 -3.80 -6.56
C THR A 86 3.89 -2.51 -7.21
N ASP A 87 3.50 -2.31 -8.47
CA ASP A 87 3.90 -1.21 -9.35
C ASP A 87 3.06 0.06 -9.23
N ILE A 88 2.07 0.08 -8.35
CA ILE A 88 1.19 1.23 -8.12
C ILE A 88 1.16 1.59 -6.62
N CYS A 89 0.28 0.97 -5.85
CA CYS A 89 0.06 1.34 -4.45
C CYS A 89 1.20 0.91 -3.55
N VAL A 90 1.76 -0.30 -3.74
CA VAL A 90 2.86 -0.80 -2.90
C VAL A 90 4.09 0.08 -3.04
N ILE A 91 4.59 0.29 -4.27
CA ILE A 91 5.76 1.15 -4.49
C ILE A 91 5.51 2.58 -4.02
N THR A 92 4.32 3.14 -4.24
CA THR A 92 4.01 4.51 -3.82
C THR A 92 4.12 4.65 -2.30
N ASN A 93 3.49 3.76 -1.53
CA ASN A 93 3.54 3.84 -0.07
C ASN A 93 4.92 3.50 0.49
N ALA A 94 5.63 2.52 -0.09
CA ALA A 94 6.98 2.18 0.31
C ALA A 94 7.96 3.35 0.11
N MET A 95 7.88 4.04 -1.03
CA MET A 95 8.72 5.20 -1.33
C MET A 95 8.36 6.42 -0.48
N MET A 96 7.07 6.68 -0.24
CA MET A 96 6.62 7.72 0.69
C MET A 96 7.15 7.46 2.10
N THR A 97 7.08 6.21 2.56
CA THR A 97 7.59 5.82 3.88
C THR A 97 9.11 5.99 3.94
N LYS A 98 9.82 5.55 2.90
CA LYS A 98 11.28 5.73 2.82
C LYS A 98 11.71 7.19 2.86
N GLY A 99 10.97 8.06 2.16
CA GLY A 99 11.24 9.50 2.19
C GLY A 99 10.93 10.15 3.54
N ALA A 100 9.88 9.70 4.22
CA ALA A 100 9.43 10.25 5.49
C ALA A 100 10.20 9.73 6.71
N LEU A 101 10.69 8.48 6.63
CA LEU A 101 11.33 7.72 7.73
C LEU A 101 12.60 7.03 7.18
N PRO A 102 13.63 7.78 6.77
CA PRO A 102 14.77 7.24 6.02
C PRO A 102 15.59 6.21 6.81
N GLU A 103 15.58 6.28 8.14
CA GLU A 103 16.36 5.39 9.01
C GLU A 103 15.59 4.11 9.42
N VAL A 104 14.28 4.05 9.16
CA VAL A 104 13.49 2.86 9.47
C VAL A 104 13.73 1.79 8.39
N PRO A 105 14.13 0.56 8.78
CA PRO A 105 14.25 -0.53 7.83
C PRO A 105 12.93 -0.84 7.13
N LEU A 106 12.93 -0.85 5.79
CA LEU A 106 11.76 -1.17 5.00
C LEU A 106 12.01 -2.41 4.16
N SER A 107 11.01 -3.25 4.03
CA SER A 107 11.00 -4.41 3.15
C SER A 107 9.70 -4.55 2.37
N VAL A 108 9.79 -5.22 1.24
CA VAL A 108 8.65 -5.67 0.44
C VAL A 108 8.78 -7.17 0.24
N ARG A 109 7.77 -7.91 0.62
CA ARG A 109 7.71 -9.36 0.42
C ARG A 109 7.14 -9.65 -0.97
N ALA A 110 8.05 -9.98 -1.89
CA ALA A 110 7.73 -10.07 -3.31
C ALA A 110 6.71 -11.17 -3.65
N ASP A 111 6.79 -12.32 -2.96
CA ASP A 111 5.87 -13.44 -3.14
C ASP A 111 4.46 -13.20 -2.59
N CYS A 112 4.29 -12.13 -1.79
CA CYS A 112 3.00 -11.65 -1.29
C CYS A 112 2.53 -10.37 -2.00
N CYS A 113 3.10 -10.07 -3.16
CA CYS A 113 2.74 -8.93 -4.00
C CYS A 113 2.46 -9.37 -5.43
N ALA A 114 1.62 -8.61 -6.13
CA ALA A 114 1.43 -8.77 -7.56
C ALA A 114 1.27 -7.41 -8.24
N GLY A 115 1.87 -7.24 -9.40
CA GLY A 115 1.75 -6.06 -10.24
C GLY A 115 0.69 -6.21 -11.31
N VAL A 116 0.47 -5.16 -12.09
CA VAL A 116 -0.44 -5.18 -13.25
C VAL A 116 0.04 -6.21 -14.28
N THR A 117 1.36 -6.29 -14.48
CA THR A 117 2.02 -7.32 -15.29
C THR A 117 3.22 -7.89 -14.53
N ALA A 118 3.69 -9.07 -14.92
CA ALA A 118 4.91 -9.63 -14.36
C ALA A 118 6.12 -8.72 -14.56
N GLN A 119 6.20 -8.05 -15.70
CA GLN A 119 7.29 -7.13 -16.02
C GLN A 119 7.22 -5.86 -15.17
N SER A 120 6.05 -5.23 -15.01
CA SER A 120 5.92 -4.02 -14.18
C SER A 120 6.12 -4.32 -12.71
N HIS A 121 5.71 -5.49 -12.23
CA HIS A 121 6.03 -5.99 -10.90
C HIS A 121 7.54 -6.02 -10.66
N GLU A 122 8.30 -6.69 -11.54
CA GLU A 122 9.75 -6.78 -11.39
C GLU A 122 10.44 -5.41 -11.51
N THR A 123 9.97 -4.56 -12.41
CA THR A 123 10.49 -3.19 -12.55
C THR A 123 10.30 -2.39 -11.26
N ALA A 124 9.15 -2.49 -10.61
CA ALA A 124 8.88 -1.82 -9.33
C ALA A 124 9.78 -2.35 -8.21
N LEU A 125 9.97 -3.67 -8.12
CA LEU A 125 10.87 -4.27 -7.13
C LEU A 125 12.31 -3.78 -7.33
N GLN A 126 12.79 -3.71 -8.55
CA GLN A 126 14.13 -3.18 -8.85
C GLN A 126 14.26 -1.71 -8.46
N ALA A 127 13.26 -0.87 -8.77
CA ALA A 127 13.25 0.53 -8.37
C ALA A 127 13.32 0.69 -6.85
N MET A 128 12.57 -0.11 -6.10
CA MET A 128 12.60 -0.09 -4.64
C MET A 128 13.95 -0.54 -4.08
N ARG A 129 14.59 -1.56 -4.67
CA ARG A 129 15.97 -1.96 -4.29
C ARG A 129 16.96 -0.82 -4.44
N MET A 130 16.89 -0.06 -5.53
CA MET A 130 17.75 1.12 -5.74
C MET A 130 17.57 2.19 -4.67
N CYS A 131 16.38 2.28 -4.10
CA CYS A 131 16.05 3.19 -3.00
C CYS A 131 16.29 2.55 -1.61
N GLN A 132 17.05 1.45 -1.53
CA GLN A 132 17.41 0.78 -0.27
C GLN A 132 16.23 0.18 0.50
N ILE A 133 15.18 -0.21 -0.20
CA ILE A 133 14.11 -1.02 0.34
C ILE A 133 14.44 -2.49 0.07
N SER A 134 14.48 -3.31 1.11
CA SER A 134 14.81 -4.73 0.99
C SER A 134 13.69 -5.49 0.28
N ILE A 135 14.03 -6.33 -0.67
CA ILE A 135 13.07 -7.25 -1.31
C ILE A 135 13.32 -8.65 -0.78
N VAL A 136 12.33 -9.22 -0.13
CA VAL A 136 12.39 -10.53 0.54
C VAL A 136 11.34 -11.48 -0.02
#